data_60c6e5f14a89d0e735bbb565389a189f
#
_entry.id   60c6e5f14a89d0e735bbb565389a189f
#
_cell.length_a   1.000
_cell.length_b   1.000
_cell.length_c   1.000
_cell.angle_alpha   90.00
_cell.angle_beta   90.00
_cell.angle_gamma   90.00
#
_symmetry.space_group_name_H-M   'P 1'
#
loop_
_entity.id
_entity.type
_entity.pdbx_description
1 polymer ?
#
loop_
_entity_poly.entity_id
_entity_poly.type
_entity_poly.pdbx_seq_one_letter_code
_entity_poly.pdbx_strand_id
1 'polypeptide(L)'
;MVLGIIYLQKDKMMDKNYIVGDLIYDAAIYDGLNTFLDDLVFYKKWLPKDKEARILELCCGTGRLTIPIAKEGYNITGVDYTTSMLNQAKIKAKKEHLSIKFLQKDIRILDLGMKFDFIFIPFNSIHHLYKNEDLFKVLEMVKKHLQKNGIFLFDCFNPNIQFIVHGEKNKETTAEYITDDGRKVMIKQTMFYESATQINRIKWHYYINDVFHSIQDLDMRMYFPQELDFYLECSGFNIIHKFGSFEEDDFCDDSEKQIYVLSLKE
;
A
#
# COMPACT_ATOMS: atom_id res chain seq x y z
N MET A 1 25.08 -10.22 -39.48
CA MET A 1 23.91 -10.27 -38.56
C MET A 1 24.44 -10.00 -37.18
N VAL A 2 24.55 -8.71 -36.80
CA VAL A 2 25.19 -8.23 -35.57
C VAL A 2 24.07 -7.79 -34.64
N LEU A 3 23.84 -8.56 -33.57
CA LEU A 3 23.02 -8.14 -32.47
C LEU A 3 23.75 -7.02 -31.73
N GLY A 4 23.36 -5.79 -31.97
CA GLY A 4 23.82 -4.64 -31.16
C GLY A 4 23.16 -4.69 -29.80
N ILE A 5 23.89 -5.20 -28.81
CA ILE A 5 23.53 -5.07 -27.39
C ILE A 5 23.79 -3.62 -27.03
N ILE A 6 22.75 -2.83 -26.94
CA ILE A 6 22.82 -1.51 -26.31
C ILE A 6 22.96 -1.76 -24.81
N TYR A 7 24.19 -1.81 -24.33
CA TYR A 7 24.49 -1.60 -22.92
C TYR A 7 24.18 -0.13 -22.58
N LEU A 8 22.97 0.15 -22.17
CA LEU A 8 22.72 1.33 -21.36
C LEU A 8 23.60 1.20 -20.12
N GLN A 9 24.47 2.18 -19.92
CA GLN A 9 25.33 2.28 -18.76
C GLN A 9 24.51 1.94 -17.50
N LYS A 10 24.93 0.87 -16.81
CA LYS A 10 24.59 0.66 -15.43
C LYS A 10 25.22 1.81 -14.66
N ASP A 11 24.47 2.89 -14.48
CA ASP A 11 24.73 3.76 -13.36
C ASP A 11 24.78 2.85 -12.13
N LYS A 12 25.91 2.89 -11.44
CA LYS A 12 26.12 2.17 -10.19
C LYS A 12 24.86 2.39 -9.34
N MET A 13 24.03 1.35 -9.25
CA MET A 13 23.00 1.30 -8.22
C MET A 13 23.77 1.38 -6.91
N MET A 14 23.89 2.59 -6.38
CA MET A 14 24.14 2.76 -4.97
C MET A 14 23.07 1.92 -4.27
N ASP A 15 23.53 1.16 -3.27
CA ASP A 15 22.67 0.51 -2.29
C ASP A 15 21.92 1.64 -1.56
N LYS A 16 20.92 2.20 -2.24
CA LYS A 16 19.97 3.08 -1.62
C LYS A 16 19.28 2.18 -0.64
N ASN A 17 19.58 2.31 0.64
CA ASN A 17 18.68 1.90 1.70
C ASN A 17 17.36 2.58 1.40
N TYR A 18 16.50 1.91 0.65
CA TYR A 18 15.21 2.43 0.22
C TYR A 18 14.38 2.61 1.48
N ILE A 19 14.39 3.80 1.98
CA ILE A 19 13.49 4.23 3.03
C ILE A 19 12.16 4.42 2.30
N VAL A 20 11.31 3.40 2.41
CA VAL A 20 9.90 3.52 2.02
C VAL A 20 9.36 4.75 2.75
N GLY A 21 9.09 5.84 2.05
CA GLY A 21 8.59 7.07 2.68
C GLY A 21 9.18 8.38 2.19
N ASP A 22 10.34 8.36 1.51
CA ASP A 22 10.82 9.55 0.78
C ASP A 22 10.04 9.76 -0.53
N LEU A 23 9.09 8.89 -0.79
CA LEU A 23 8.47 8.73 -2.10
C LEU A 23 7.30 9.68 -2.37
N ILE A 24 6.69 10.26 -1.37
CA ILE A 24 5.48 11.07 -1.57
C ILE A 24 5.50 12.24 -0.56
N TYR A 25 5.65 13.50 -0.67
CA TYR A 25 5.44 14.31 -1.78
C TYR A 25 4.51 15.45 -1.36
N ASP A 26 3.68 15.86 -2.24
CA ASP A 26 2.58 16.77 -2.00
C ASP A 26 1.34 15.93 -1.64
N ALA A 27 0.93 15.94 -0.37
CA ALA A 27 -0.21 15.16 0.10
C ALA A 27 -1.54 15.63 -0.54
N ALA A 28 -1.62 16.87 -1.03
CA ALA A 28 -2.78 17.36 -1.75
C ALA A 28 -2.87 16.76 -3.16
N ILE A 29 -1.72 16.60 -3.83
CA ILE A 29 -1.65 15.87 -5.11
C ILE A 29 -2.07 14.41 -4.92
N TYR A 30 -1.59 13.77 -3.86
CA TYR A 30 -1.97 12.40 -3.53
C TYR A 30 -3.48 12.26 -3.26
N ASP A 31 -4.04 13.14 -2.45
CA ASP A 31 -5.48 13.11 -2.12
C ASP A 31 -6.34 13.36 -3.37
N GLY A 32 -5.92 14.26 -4.27
CA GLY A 32 -6.63 14.52 -5.53
C GLY A 32 -6.67 13.31 -6.48
N LEU A 33 -5.63 12.46 -6.46
CA LEU A 33 -5.58 11.22 -7.24
C LEU A 33 -6.42 10.10 -6.59
N ASN A 34 -6.45 10.04 -5.26
CA ASN A 34 -6.98 8.89 -4.51
C ASN A 34 -8.29 9.24 -3.77
N THR A 35 -9.29 9.67 -4.53
CA THR A 35 -10.60 10.11 -4.00
C THR A 35 -11.59 8.96 -3.78
N PHE A 36 -11.36 7.78 -4.35
CA PHE A 36 -12.28 6.64 -4.25
C PHE A 36 -12.25 5.99 -2.86
N LEU A 37 -13.38 5.39 -2.47
CA LEU A 37 -13.59 4.73 -1.18
C LEU A 37 -14.29 3.37 -1.34
N ASP A 38 -14.17 2.75 -2.51
CA ASP A 38 -14.83 1.47 -2.80
C ASP A 38 -14.32 0.36 -1.87
N ASP A 39 -13.03 0.38 -1.56
CA ASP A 39 -12.40 -0.52 -0.58
C ASP A 39 -12.89 -0.28 0.86
N LEU A 40 -13.31 0.93 1.22
CA LEU A 40 -13.81 1.23 2.57
C LEU A 40 -15.01 0.35 2.93
N VAL A 41 -15.92 0.13 1.97
CA VAL A 41 -17.10 -0.71 2.18
C VAL A 41 -16.70 -2.12 2.56
N PHE A 42 -15.72 -2.67 1.85
CA PHE A 42 -15.17 -3.99 2.12
C PHE A 42 -14.49 -4.04 3.49
N TYR A 43 -13.54 -3.13 3.79
CA TYR A 43 -12.85 -3.12 5.08
C TYR A 43 -13.82 -3.01 6.25
N LYS A 44 -14.90 -2.23 6.12
CA LYS A 44 -15.91 -2.06 7.15
C LYS A 44 -16.69 -3.34 7.48
N LYS A 45 -16.91 -4.24 6.52
CA LYS A 45 -17.56 -5.54 6.78
C LYS A 45 -16.73 -6.42 7.73
N TRP A 46 -15.41 -6.27 7.70
CA TRP A 46 -14.46 -7.06 8.50
C TRP A 46 -14.12 -6.43 9.85
N LEU A 47 -14.55 -5.19 10.10
CA LEU A 47 -14.33 -4.55 11.41
C LEU A 47 -15.05 -5.32 12.52
N PRO A 48 -14.46 -5.37 13.74
CA PRO A 48 -15.12 -5.92 14.90
C PRO A 48 -16.49 -5.24 15.14
N LYS A 49 -17.48 -6.01 15.59
CA LYS A 49 -18.79 -5.44 15.96
C LYS A 49 -18.70 -4.53 17.17
N ASP A 50 -17.78 -4.83 18.09
CA ASP A 50 -17.48 -4.01 19.26
C ASP A 50 -16.72 -2.75 18.86
N LYS A 51 -17.28 -1.58 19.13
CA LYS A 51 -16.65 -0.29 18.81
C LYS A 51 -15.46 0.03 19.73
N GLU A 52 -15.36 -0.61 20.88
CA GLU A 52 -14.23 -0.49 21.80
C GLU A 52 -13.02 -1.35 21.36
N ALA A 53 -13.21 -2.25 20.40
CA ALA A 53 -12.15 -3.04 19.82
C ALA A 53 -11.05 -2.13 19.25
N ARG A 54 -9.80 -2.52 19.46
CA ARG A 54 -8.64 -1.76 19.00
C ARG A 54 -8.31 -2.11 17.56
N ILE A 55 -8.27 -1.10 16.72
CA ILE A 55 -7.97 -1.23 15.31
C ILE A 55 -6.65 -0.56 15.00
N LEU A 56 -5.82 -1.19 14.17
CA LEU A 56 -4.55 -0.66 13.69
C LEU A 56 -4.53 -0.65 12.17
N GLU A 57 -4.43 0.53 11.60
CA GLU A 57 -4.13 0.70 10.18
C GLU A 57 -2.64 0.97 10.00
N LEU A 58 -1.98 0.13 9.24
CA LEU A 58 -0.59 0.26 8.84
C LEU A 58 -0.53 0.89 7.45
N CYS A 59 0.44 1.80 7.23
CA CYS A 59 0.56 2.60 6.01
C CYS A 59 -0.70 3.48 5.77
N CYS A 60 -1.19 4.14 6.82
CA CYS A 60 -2.46 4.87 6.79
C CYS A 60 -2.45 6.13 5.90
N GLY A 61 -1.28 6.58 5.45
CA GLY A 61 -1.12 7.74 4.57
C GLY A 61 -1.78 9.00 5.13
N THR A 62 -2.63 9.61 4.31
CA THR A 62 -3.42 10.82 4.67
C THR A 62 -4.70 10.50 5.46
N GLY A 63 -4.87 9.25 5.93
CA GLY A 63 -6.02 8.81 6.72
C GLY A 63 -7.27 8.53 5.89
N ARG A 64 -7.12 8.11 4.64
CA ARG A 64 -8.23 7.87 3.70
C ARG A 64 -9.25 6.87 4.25
N LEU A 65 -8.82 5.79 4.90
CA LEU A 65 -9.68 4.83 5.59
C LEU A 65 -9.77 5.12 7.10
N THR A 66 -8.68 5.52 7.74
CA THR A 66 -8.63 5.80 9.19
C THR A 66 -9.73 6.78 9.62
N ILE A 67 -9.88 7.89 8.88
CA ILE A 67 -10.82 8.96 9.25
C ILE A 67 -12.28 8.53 9.13
N PRO A 68 -12.75 7.94 8.02
CA PRO A 68 -14.11 7.41 7.92
C PRO A 68 -14.43 6.35 8.97
N ILE A 69 -13.49 5.46 9.28
CA ILE A 69 -13.67 4.42 10.31
C ILE A 69 -13.81 5.07 11.69
N ALA A 70 -12.95 6.05 12.02
CA ALA A 70 -13.04 6.79 13.27
C ALA A 70 -14.34 7.58 13.41
N LYS A 71 -14.88 8.15 12.31
CA LYS A 71 -16.20 8.83 12.28
C LYS A 71 -17.34 7.93 12.73
N GLU A 72 -17.23 6.63 12.52
CA GLU A 72 -18.23 5.66 12.97
C GLU A 72 -18.05 5.24 14.44
N GLY A 73 -17.13 5.87 15.15
CA GLY A 73 -16.89 5.66 16.58
C GLY A 73 -15.93 4.51 16.91
N TYR A 74 -15.17 4.01 15.95
CA TYR A 74 -14.16 2.97 16.22
C TYR A 74 -12.90 3.54 16.85
N ASN A 75 -12.29 2.74 17.74
CA ASN A 75 -10.98 3.04 18.34
C ASN A 75 -9.85 2.61 17.39
N ILE A 76 -9.48 3.50 16.47
CA ILE A 76 -8.46 3.22 15.43
C ILE A 76 -7.18 4.03 15.66
N THR A 77 -6.04 3.37 15.46
CA THR A 77 -4.70 3.99 15.40
C THR A 77 -4.17 3.87 13.98
N GLY A 78 -3.71 4.97 13.40
CA GLY A 78 -3.04 5.01 12.11
C GLY A 78 -1.51 5.08 12.25
N VAL A 79 -0.79 4.25 11.52
CA VAL A 79 0.68 4.26 11.45
C VAL A 79 1.11 4.51 10.01
N ASP A 80 2.02 5.45 9.82
CA ASP A 80 2.67 5.68 8.54
C ASP A 80 4.13 6.09 8.75
N TYR A 81 4.96 5.89 7.75
CA TYR A 81 6.35 6.32 7.80
C TYR A 81 6.50 7.80 7.41
N THR A 82 5.64 8.31 6.54
CA THR A 82 5.77 9.60 5.84
C THR A 82 5.19 10.75 6.64
N THR A 83 6.05 11.70 7.05
CA THR A 83 5.63 12.85 7.87
C THR A 83 4.60 13.74 7.17
N SER A 84 4.77 14.02 5.86
CA SER A 84 3.84 14.86 5.10
C SER A 84 2.44 14.27 5.06
N MET A 85 2.33 12.95 4.85
CA MET A 85 1.07 12.22 4.85
C MET A 85 0.37 12.31 6.20
N LEU A 86 1.09 12.00 7.29
CA LEU A 86 0.52 12.08 8.65
C LEU A 86 0.11 13.50 9.05
N ASN A 87 0.84 14.52 8.59
CA ASN A 87 0.44 15.91 8.83
C ASN A 87 -0.91 16.21 8.16
N GLN A 88 -1.11 15.77 6.92
CA GLN A 88 -2.37 15.90 6.22
C GLN A 88 -3.49 15.10 6.92
N ALA A 89 -3.22 13.87 7.35
CA ALA A 89 -4.16 13.07 8.12
C ALA A 89 -4.63 13.79 9.39
N LYS A 90 -3.71 14.38 10.14
CA LYS A 90 -4.02 15.16 11.35
C LYS A 90 -4.85 16.41 11.05
N ILE A 91 -4.54 17.11 9.95
CA ILE A 91 -5.33 18.28 9.51
C ILE A 91 -6.76 17.85 9.18
N LYS A 92 -6.93 16.76 8.40
CA LYS A 92 -8.25 16.23 8.04
C LYS A 92 -9.03 15.77 9.27
N ALA A 93 -8.41 15.00 10.17
CA ALA A 93 -9.05 14.56 11.41
C ALA A 93 -9.50 15.72 12.29
N LYS A 94 -8.66 16.78 12.40
CA LYS A 94 -9.02 18.00 13.17
C LYS A 94 -10.22 18.74 12.56
N LYS A 95 -10.31 18.83 11.23
CA LYS A 95 -11.47 19.43 10.54
C LYS A 95 -12.76 18.69 10.86
N GLU A 96 -12.68 17.38 11.08
CA GLU A 96 -13.79 16.51 11.41
C GLU A 96 -14.03 16.37 12.94
N HIS A 97 -13.32 17.17 13.75
CA HIS A 97 -13.37 17.12 15.23
C HIS A 97 -13.06 15.73 15.83
N LEU A 98 -12.23 14.93 15.14
CA LEU A 98 -11.84 13.59 15.58
C LEU A 98 -10.50 13.60 16.33
N SER A 99 -10.43 12.82 17.40
CA SER A 99 -9.20 12.56 18.15
C SER A 99 -8.65 11.19 17.75
N ILE A 100 -7.81 11.14 16.74
CA ILE A 100 -7.21 9.91 16.22
C ILE A 100 -5.73 9.88 16.56
N LYS A 101 -5.23 8.72 17.01
CA LYS A 101 -3.81 8.51 17.25
C LYS A 101 -3.10 8.20 15.93
N PHE A 102 -2.29 9.16 15.44
CA PHE A 102 -1.43 8.98 14.29
C PHE A 102 0.03 8.89 14.73
N LEU A 103 0.74 7.83 14.33
CA LEU A 103 2.11 7.54 14.73
C LEU A 103 3.03 7.47 13.51
N GLN A 104 4.13 8.22 13.55
CA GLN A 104 5.19 8.09 12.55
C GLN A 104 6.14 6.97 12.96
N LYS A 105 6.04 5.84 12.30
CA LYS A 105 6.85 4.64 12.58
C LYS A 105 7.08 3.81 11.31
N ASP A 106 8.21 3.11 11.30
CA ASP A 106 8.48 2.06 10.34
C ASP A 106 7.80 0.76 10.81
N ILE A 107 6.91 0.21 9.98
CA ILE A 107 6.15 -1.00 10.30
C ILE A 107 7.02 -2.24 10.47
N ARG A 108 8.24 -2.26 9.91
CA ARG A 108 9.18 -3.38 10.02
C ARG A 108 9.79 -3.55 11.41
N ILE A 109 9.78 -2.48 12.20
CA ILE A 109 10.37 -2.42 13.56
C ILE A 109 9.39 -1.85 14.59
N LEU A 110 8.10 -1.78 14.25
CA LEU A 110 7.07 -1.24 15.12
C LEU A 110 6.93 -2.08 16.40
N ASP A 111 6.92 -1.39 17.54
CA ASP A 111 6.52 -1.95 18.82
C ASP A 111 5.64 -0.94 19.56
N LEU A 112 4.38 -1.31 19.80
CA LEU A 112 3.39 -0.47 20.50
C LEU A 112 3.10 -0.96 21.93
N GLY A 113 3.65 -2.12 22.33
CA GLY A 113 3.46 -2.71 23.65
C GLY A 113 2.00 -3.10 23.96
N MET A 114 1.16 -3.23 22.92
CA MET A 114 -0.26 -3.56 23.06
C MET A 114 -0.75 -4.40 21.89
N LYS A 115 -1.91 -5.05 22.06
CA LYS A 115 -2.53 -5.88 21.05
C LYS A 115 -3.79 -5.23 20.47
N PHE A 116 -4.11 -5.61 19.23
CA PHE A 116 -5.24 -5.11 18.44
C PHE A 116 -6.12 -6.28 18.01
N ASP A 117 -7.41 -6.01 17.94
CA ASP A 117 -8.41 -6.99 17.52
C ASP A 117 -8.49 -7.08 15.99
N PHE A 118 -8.14 -5.99 15.31
CA PHE A 118 -8.09 -5.90 13.86
C PHE A 118 -6.85 -5.09 13.43
N ILE A 119 -6.03 -5.67 12.56
CA ILE A 119 -4.88 -5.01 11.94
C ILE A 119 -5.07 -5.09 10.43
N PHE A 120 -4.81 -3.99 9.71
CA PHE A 120 -4.90 -4.04 8.27
C PHE A 120 -3.85 -3.17 7.56
N ILE A 121 -3.49 -3.60 6.33
CA ILE A 121 -2.61 -2.88 5.41
C ILE A 121 -3.37 -2.68 4.10
N PRO A 122 -3.98 -1.52 3.87
CA PRO A 122 -4.77 -1.28 2.68
C PRO A 122 -3.92 -0.78 1.50
N PHE A 123 -4.60 -0.71 0.34
CA PHE A 123 -4.17 0.05 -0.80
C PHE A 123 -2.82 -0.39 -1.38
N ASN A 124 -2.64 -1.70 -1.53
CA ASN A 124 -1.45 -2.29 -2.14
C ASN A 124 -0.12 -1.94 -1.43
N SER A 125 -0.17 -1.39 -0.21
CA SER A 125 1.02 -0.88 0.50
C SER A 125 2.07 -1.95 0.77
N ILE A 126 1.68 -3.22 0.82
CA ILE A 126 2.59 -4.36 0.99
C ILE A 126 3.62 -4.47 -0.15
N HIS A 127 3.31 -3.97 -1.36
CA HIS A 127 4.23 -3.96 -2.49
C HIS A 127 5.49 -3.12 -2.28
N HIS A 128 5.50 -2.25 -1.26
CA HIS A 128 6.69 -1.46 -0.88
C HIS A 128 7.66 -2.22 0.03
N LEU A 129 7.36 -3.46 0.38
CA LEU A 129 8.29 -4.37 1.06
C LEU A 129 9.10 -5.13 0.00
N TYR A 130 10.21 -4.57 -0.43
CA TYR A 130 10.97 -5.08 -1.58
C TYR A 130 11.75 -6.37 -1.29
N LYS A 131 12.11 -6.62 -0.04
CA LYS A 131 12.89 -7.80 0.38
C LYS A 131 12.02 -8.77 1.18
N ASN A 132 12.30 -10.07 1.03
CA ASN A 132 11.63 -11.09 1.84
C ASN A 132 11.79 -10.85 3.34
N GLU A 133 12.99 -10.41 3.76
CA GLU A 133 13.28 -10.11 5.16
C GLU A 133 12.38 -9.00 5.70
N ASP A 134 12.04 -8.00 4.87
CA ASP A 134 11.16 -6.90 5.29
C ASP A 134 9.72 -7.38 5.43
N LEU A 135 9.25 -8.23 4.50
CA LEU A 135 7.93 -8.89 4.63
C LEU A 135 7.86 -9.72 5.91
N PHE A 136 8.85 -10.59 6.15
CA PHE A 136 8.88 -11.41 7.38
C PHE A 136 8.88 -10.56 8.66
N LYS A 137 9.64 -9.45 8.69
CA LYS A 137 9.61 -8.53 9.85
C LYS A 137 8.23 -7.95 10.08
N VAL A 138 7.53 -7.56 9.01
CA VAL A 138 6.16 -7.04 9.13
C VAL A 138 5.19 -8.12 9.59
N LEU A 139 5.28 -9.34 9.07
CA LEU A 139 4.44 -10.45 9.50
C LEU A 139 4.67 -10.81 10.98
N GLU A 140 5.93 -10.85 11.44
CA GLU A 140 6.27 -11.05 12.86
C GLU A 140 5.77 -9.89 13.73
N MET A 141 5.88 -8.65 13.24
CA MET A 141 5.34 -7.48 13.92
C MET A 141 3.81 -7.58 14.07
N VAL A 142 3.10 -7.95 12.99
CA VAL A 142 1.64 -8.15 13.03
C VAL A 142 1.30 -9.25 14.03
N LYS A 143 1.97 -10.39 13.99
CA LYS A 143 1.77 -11.51 14.92
C LYS A 143 1.95 -11.08 16.39
N LYS A 144 2.96 -10.26 16.66
CA LYS A 144 3.21 -9.71 18.00
C LYS A 144 2.05 -8.83 18.48
N HIS A 145 1.45 -8.05 17.60
CA HIS A 145 0.42 -7.07 17.93
C HIS A 145 -1.01 -7.55 17.72
N LEU A 146 -1.23 -8.70 17.09
CA LEU A 146 -2.58 -9.23 16.87
C LEU A 146 -3.07 -10.00 18.11
N GLN A 147 -4.33 -9.80 18.50
CA GLN A 147 -4.99 -10.62 19.51
C GLN A 147 -5.12 -12.07 19.01
N LYS A 148 -5.27 -13.03 19.94
CA LYS A 148 -5.40 -14.47 19.60
C LYS A 148 -6.52 -14.72 18.59
N ASN A 149 -7.66 -14.05 18.76
CA ASN A 149 -8.83 -14.16 17.88
C ASN A 149 -8.95 -12.94 16.93
N GLY A 150 -7.86 -12.19 16.78
CA GLY A 150 -7.83 -11.01 15.92
C GLY A 150 -7.72 -11.38 14.45
N ILE A 151 -8.09 -10.43 13.60
CA ILE A 151 -8.00 -10.55 12.15
C ILE A 151 -6.89 -9.62 11.63
N PHE A 152 -6.05 -10.17 10.76
CA PHE A 152 -5.15 -9.40 9.92
C PHE A 152 -5.66 -9.41 8.47
N LEU A 153 -5.79 -8.24 7.87
CA LEU A 153 -6.32 -8.07 6.52
C LEU A 153 -5.40 -7.17 5.69
N PHE A 154 -5.13 -7.56 4.46
CA PHE A 154 -4.46 -6.67 3.51
C PHE A 154 -4.90 -6.96 2.08
N ASP A 155 -4.74 -5.98 1.21
CA ASP A 155 -4.91 -6.14 -0.23
C ASP A 155 -3.62 -5.83 -0.99
N CYS A 156 -3.43 -6.52 -2.11
CA CYS A 156 -2.39 -6.21 -3.07
C CYS A 156 -2.85 -6.56 -4.51
N PHE A 157 -2.17 -6.01 -5.52
CA PHE A 157 -2.41 -6.39 -6.89
C PHE A 157 -2.08 -7.87 -7.13
N ASN A 158 -2.89 -8.54 -7.94
CA ASN A 158 -2.50 -9.80 -8.53
C ASN A 158 -1.58 -9.51 -9.74
N PRO A 159 -0.34 -10.07 -9.80
CA PRO A 159 0.56 -9.82 -10.91
C PRO A 159 -0.02 -10.25 -12.25
N ASN A 160 -0.34 -9.30 -13.10
CA ASN A 160 -0.77 -9.56 -14.46
C ASN A 160 0.44 -9.69 -15.39
N ILE A 161 0.74 -10.92 -15.84
CA ILE A 161 1.91 -11.22 -16.67
C ILE A 161 1.87 -10.47 -18.00
N GLN A 162 0.70 -10.34 -18.62
CA GLN A 162 0.56 -9.60 -19.88
C GLN A 162 0.89 -8.13 -19.68
N PHE A 163 0.39 -7.52 -18.61
CA PHE A 163 0.72 -6.15 -18.26
C PHE A 163 2.23 -5.97 -17.97
N ILE A 164 2.83 -6.91 -17.24
CA ILE A 164 4.26 -6.90 -16.95
C ILE A 164 5.11 -6.97 -18.22
N VAL A 165 4.78 -7.89 -19.14
CA VAL A 165 5.54 -8.09 -20.40
C VAL A 165 5.35 -6.93 -21.38
N HIS A 166 4.15 -6.35 -21.46
CA HIS A 166 3.87 -5.24 -22.38
C HIS A 166 4.13 -3.85 -21.77
N GLY A 167 4.44 -3.81 -20.48
CA GLY A 167 4.55 -2.58 -19.70
C GLY A 167 5.80 -1.73 -19.94
N GLU A 168 6.79 -2.24 -20.69
CA GLU A 168 7.95 -1.44 -21.14
C GLU A 168 7.53 -0.43 -22.20
N LYS A 169 6.62 0.48 -21.85
CA LYS A 169 6.12 1.46 -22.78
C LYS A 169 6.61 2.87 -22.48
N ASN A 170 6.71 3.65 -23.56
CA ASN A 170 6.91 5.10 -23.55
C ASN A 170 5.89 5.79 -22.65
N LYS A 171 6.23 6.98 -22.17
CA LYS A 171 5.41 7.84 -21.29
C LYS A 171 3.93 7.89 -21.72
N GLU A 172 3.10 7.04 -21.13
CA GLU A 172 1.64 7.06 -21.32
C GLU A 172 1.02 7.88 -20.18
N THR A 173 -0.06 8.62 -20.50
CA THR A 173 -0.82 9.35 -19.47
C THR A 173 -1.57 8.33 -18.62
N THR A 174 -1.27 8.32 -17.33
CA THR A 174 -1.85 7.40 -16.35
C THR A 174 -3.02 8.04 -15.62
N ALA A 175 -2.91 9.34 -15.33
CA ALA A 175 -3.97 10.10 -14.66
C ALA A 175 -3.95 11.56 -15.06
N GLU A 176 -5.12 12.19 -15.04
CA GLU A 176 -5.32 13.63 -15.21
C GLU A 176 -6.48 14.07 -14.31
N TYR A 177 -6.25 15.06 -13.47
CA TYR A 177 -7.25 15.55 -12.50
C TYR A 177 -6.95 16.99 -12.09
N ILE A 178 -7.90 17.59 -11.38
CA ILE A 178 -7.77 18.92 -10.78
C ILE A 178 -7.77 18.77 -9.26
N THR A 179 -6.76 19.32 -8.59
CA THR A 179 -6.69 19.36 -7.14
C THR A 179 -7.71 20.33 -6.55
N ASP A 180 -8.03 20.21 -5.26
CA ASP A 180 -8.95 21.12 -4.56
C ASP A 180 -8.53 22.59 -4.61
N ASP A 181 -7.21 22.84 -4.72
CA ASP A 181 -6.66 24.19 -4.87
C ASP A 181 -6.59 24.68 -6.35
N GLY A 182 -7.18 23.92 -7.28
CA GLY A 182 -7.36 24.30 -8.69
C GLY A 182 -6.16 24.02 -9.62
N ARG A 183 -5.13 23.30 -9.17
CA ARG A 183 -4.02 22.88 -10.03
C ARG A 183 -4.45 21.75 -10.96
N LYS A 184 -4.22 21.88 -12.26
CA LYS A 184 -4.32 20.77 -13.21
C LYS A 184 -3.09 19.87 -13.06
N VAL A 185 -3.28 18.62 -12.68
CA VAL A 185 -2.22 17.62 -12.56
C VAL A 185 -2.37 16.57 -13.63
N MET A 186 -1.29 16.30 -14.36
CA MET A 186 -1.20 15.19 -15.31
C MET A 186 -0.01 14.31 -14.89
N ILE A 187 -0.23 13.01 -14.83
CA ILE A 187 0.79 12.01 -14.52
C ILE A 187 1.02 11.15 -15.77
N LYS A 188 2.27 11.07 -16.20
CA LYS A 188 2.70 10.11 -17.22
C LYS A 188 3.60 9.08 -16.60
N GLN A 189 3.43 7.81 -16.97
CA GLN A 189 4.16 6.70 -16.40
C GLN A 189 5.19 6.15 -17.39
N THR A 190 6.36 5.80 -16.88
CA THR A 190 7.29 4.86 -17.50
C THR A 190 7.49 3.70 -16.54
N MET A 191 7.60 2.47 -17.07
CA MET A 191 7.67 1.28 -16.26
C MET A 191 8.67 0.28 -16.84
N PHE A 192 9.37 -0.43 -15.95
CA PHE A 192 10.26 -1.53 -16.29
C PHE A 192 10.18 -2.62 -15.21
N TYR A 193 9.96 -3.86 -15.61
CA TYR A 193 9.94 -4.99 -14.67
C TYR A 193 11.32 -5.64 -14.54
N GLU A 194 11.86 -5.62 -13.32
CA GLU A 194 13.12 -6.27 -12.98
C GLU A 194 12.84 -7.69 -12.47
N SER A 195 12.96 -8.67 -13.36
CA SER A 195 12.56 -10.05 -13.08
C SER A 195 13.38 -10.73 -11.97
N ALA A 196 14.65 -10.37 -11.79
CA ALA A 196 15.50 -10.96 -10.75
C ALA A 196 15.08 -10.56 -9.33
N THR A 197 14.47 -9.41 -9.16
CA THR A 197 13.99 -8.89 -7.88
C THR A 197 12.46 -8.90 -7.78
N GLN A 198 11.79 -9.23 -8.88
CA GLN A 198 10.33 -9.15 -9.02
C GLN A 198 9.77 -7.73 -8.74
N ILE A 199 10.58 -6.69 -8.99
CA ILE A 199 10.16 -5.31 -8.75
C ILE A 199 9.76 -4.66 -10.08
N ASN A 200 8.58 -4.09 -10.09
CA ASN A 200 8.13 -3.20 -11.13
C ASN A 200 8.65 -1.80 -10.81
N ARG A 201 9.64 -1.34 -11.58
CA ARG A 201 10.27 -0.02 -11.45
C ARG A 201 9.43 0.98 -12.19
N ILE A 202 8.67 1.77 -11.46
CA ILE A 202 7.73 2.74 -11.99
C ILE A 202 8.26 4.15 -11.76
N LYS A 203 8.21 4.99 -12.80
CA LYS A 203 8.48 6.43 -12.67
C LYS A 203 7.25 7.20 -13.07
N TRP A 204 6.75 8.01 -12.16
CA TRP A 204 5.68 8.95 -12.41
C TRP A 204 6.27 10.32 -12.70
N HIS A 205 5.96 10.83 -13.91
CA HIS A 205 6.35 12.15 -14.38
C HIS A 205 5.17 13.09 -14.18
N TYR A 206 5.30 13.97 -13.21
CA TYR A 206 4.26 14.95 -12.88
C TYR A 206 4.37 16.20 -13.72
N TYR A 207 3.24 16.63 -14.23
CA TYR A 207 3.06 17.92 -14.90
C TYR A 207 1.97 18.69 -14.15
N ILE A 208 2.25 19.93 -13.78
CA ILE A 208 1.30 20.83 -13.12
C ILE A 208 1.02 21.99 -14.05
N ASN A 209 -0.25 22.22 -14.40
CA ASN A 209 -0.68 23.21 -15.38
C ASN A 209 0.11 23.08 -16.71
N ASP A 210 0.23 21.86 -17.20
CA ASP A 210 0.93 21.45 -18.42
C ASP A 210 2.47 21.70 -18.39
N VAL A 211 3.04 22.12 -17.25
CA VAL A 211 4.48 22.30 -17.07
C VAL A 211 5.06 21.09 -16.32
N PHE A 212 6.18 20.55 -16.80
CA PHE A 212 6.90 19.50 -16.10
C PHE A 212 7.29 19.96 -14.69
N HIS A 213 6.95 19.16 -13.69
CA HIS A 213 7.17 19.47 -12.28
C HIS A 213 8.25 18.58 -11.64
N SER A 214 8.08 17.26 -11.70
CA SER A 214 8.99 16.30 -11.03
C SER A 214 8.87 14.90 -11.59
N ILE A 215 9.84 14.06 -11.24
CA ILE A 215 9.77 12.60 -11.43
C ILE A 215 9.80 11.96 -10.05
N GLN A 216 8.95 10.97 -9.85
CA GLN A 216 8.88 10.21 -8.61
C GLN A 216 8.92 8.71 -8.91
N ASP A 217 9.72 8.00 -8.13
CA ASP A 217 9.79 6.54 -8.20
C ASP A 217 8.63 5.94 -7.37
N LEU A 218 7.89 5.03 -7.97
CA LEU A 218 6.82 4.25 -7.33
C LEU A 218 7.10 2.76 -7.55
N ASP A 219 8.23 2.30 -7.05
CA ASP A 219 8.62 0.91 -7.20
C ASP A 219 7.65 -0.01 -6.43
N MET A 220 7.25 -1.12 -7.05
CA MET A 220 6.33 -2.08 -6.47
C MET A 220 6.87 -3.50 -6.66
N ARG A 221 7.07 -4.25 -5.58
CA ARG A 221 7.36 -5.67 -5.67
C ARG A 221 6.10 -6.44 -6.07
N MET A 222 6.20 -7.25 -7.09
CA MET A 222 5.12 -8.14 -7.51
C MET A 222 5.17 -9.43 -6.68
N TYR A 223 4.18 -9.63 -5.82
CA TYR A 223 4.01 -10.84 -5.04
C TYR A 223 3.10 -11.80 -5.79
N PHE A 224 3.65 -12.93 -6.24
CA PHE A 224 2.85 -13.95 -6.90
C PHE A 224 2.02 -14.77 -5.89
N PRO A 225 0.83 -15.26 -6.29
CA PRO A 225 -0.13 -15.85 -5.35
C PRO A 225 0.43 -16.99 -4.49
N GLN A 226 1.09 -17.95 -5.11
CA GLN A 226 1.65 -19.12 -4.40
C GLN A 226 2.83 -18.75 -3.49
N GLU A 227 3.62 -17.75 -3.91
CA GLU A 227 4.72 -17.21 -3.10
C GLU A 227 4.17 -16.56 -1.83
N LEU A 228 3.16 -15.72 -1.99
CA LEU A 228 2.58 -14.97 -0.86
C LEU A 228 1.84 -15.89 0.10
N ASP A 229 1.07 -16.87 -0.42
CA ASP A 229 0.42 -17.91 0.40
C ASP A 229 1.46 -18.64 1.27
N PHE A 230 2.57 -19.05 0.66
CA PHE A 230 3.66 -19.72 1.37
C PHE A 230 4.28 -18.86 2.48
N TYR A 231 4.56 -17.58 2.21
CA TYR A 231 5.12 -16.67 3.23
C TYR A 231 4.16 -16.48 4.41
N LEU A 232 2.87 -16.34 4.15
CA LEU A 232 1.85 -16.17 5.19
C LEU A 232 1.76 -17.43 6.08
N GLU A 233 1.69 -18.60 5.45
CA GLU A 233 1.60 -19.87 6.17
C GLU A 233 2.84 -20.17 7.00
N CYS A 234 4.04 -19.94 6.46
CA CYS A 234 5.31 -20.11 7.17
C CYS A 234 5.48 -19.11 8.31
N SER A 235 4.87 -17.94 8.23
CA SER A 235 4.89 -16.94 9.30
C SER A 235 3.87 -17.20 10.41
N GLY A 236 3.10 -18.29 10.33
CA GLY A 236 2.16 -18.69 11.37
C GLY A 236 0.78 -18.06 11.24
N PHE A 237 0.35 -17.74 10.01
CA PHE A 237 -1.01 -17.32 9.71
C PHE A 237 -1.81 -18.44 9.03
N ASN A 238 -3.12 -18.48 9.32
CA ASN A 238 -4.11 -19.22 8.55
C ASN A 238 -4.77 -18.25 7.58
N ILE A 239 -4.87 -18.64 6.31
CA ILE A 239 -5.66 -17.92 5.30
C ILE A 239 -7.13 -18.33 5.51
N ILE A 240 -7.94 -17.41 6.07
CA ILE A 240 -9.39 -17.65 6.27
C ILE A 240 -10.10 -17.47 4.94
N HIS A 241 -9.80 -16.35 4.24
CA HIS A 241 -10.31 -16.05 2.91
C HIS A 241 -9.23 -15.42 2.05
N LYS A 242 -9.33 -15.68 0.75
CA LYS A 242 -8.56 -15.02 -0.29
C LYS A 242 -9.55 -14.59 -1.37
N PHE A 243 -9.78 -13.27 -1.47
CA PHE A 243 -10.71 -12.71 -2.45
C PHE A 243 -9.97 -12.11 -3.63
N GLY A 244 -10.62 -12.09 -4.78
CA GLY A 244 -10.14 -11.49 -6.02
C GLY A 244 -10.55 -10.03 -6.21
N SER A 245 -11.57 -9.58 -5.48
CA SER A 245 -12.14 -8.24 -5.55
C SER A 245 -12.64 -7.76 -4.19
N PHE A 246 -12.99 -6.46 -4.09
CA PHE A 246 -13.64 -5.89 -2.90
C PHE A 246 -15.13 -6.24 -2.80
N GLU A 247 -15.70 -6.88 -3.80
CA GLU A 247 -17.05 -7.45 -3.81
C GLU A 247 -17.11 -8.84 -3.15
N GLU A 248 -15.95 -9.34 -2.67
CA GLU A 248 -15.77 -10.66 -2.06
C GLU A 248 -15.89 -11.82 -3.04
N ASP A 249 -15.58 -11.58 -4.32
CA ASP A 249 -15.46 -12.65 -5.31
C ASP A 249 -14.27 -13.57 -4.96
N ASP A 250 -14.46 -14.87 -5.17
CA ASP A 250 -13.39 -15.84 -4.96
C ASP A 250 -12.17 -15.54 -5.85
N PHE A 251 -11.00 -15.73 -5.31
CA PHE A 251 -9.76 -15.52 -6.06
C PHE A 251 -9.63 -16.55 -7.20
N CYS A 252 -9.44 -16.04 -8.42
CA CYS A 252 -9.31 -16.84 -9.64
C CYS A 252 -8.29 -16.23 -10.62
N ASP A 253 -8.13 -16.83 -11.78
CA ASP A 253 -7.13 -16.44 -12.80
C ASP A 253 -7.30 -14.99 -13.30
N ASP A 254 -8.54 -14.50 -13.37
CA ASP A 254 -8.88 -13.16 -13.84
C ASP A 254 -8.93 -12.12 -12.72
N SER A 255 -8.62 -12.49 -11.48
CA SER A 255 -8.64 -11.58 -10.34
C SER A 255 -7.58 -10.49 -10.47
N GLU A 256 -7.99 -9.24 -10.32
CA GLU A 256 -7.08 -8.09 -10.34
C GLU A 256 -6.32 -7.92 -9.01
N LYS A 257 -6.89 -8.45 -7.93
CA LYS A 257 -6.35 -8.33 -6.58
C LYS A 257 -6.16 -9.68 -5.89
N GLN A 258 -5.32 -9.65 -4.88
CA GLN A 258 -5.22 -10.66 -3.86
C GLN A 258 -5.57 -9.98 -2.53
N ILE A 259 -6.71 -10.32 -1.96
CA ILE A 259 -7.17 -9.76 -0.68
C ILE A 259 -7.20 -10.89 0.34
N TYR A 260 -6.35 -10.76 1.36
CA TYR A 260 -6.17 -11.80 2.36
C TYR A 260 -6.85 -11.43 3.67
N VAL A 261 -7.68 -12.34 4.17
CA VAL A 261 -8.22 -12.32 5.53
C VAL A 261 -7.55 -13.43 6.32
N LEU A 262 -6.85 -13.08 7.37
CA LEU A 262 -5.92 -13.95 8.08
C LEU A 262 -6.21 -14.00 9.58
N SER A 263 -5.97 -15.18 10.19
CA SER A 263 -5.89 -15.35 11.64
C SER A 263 -4.54 -15.93 12.03
N LEU A 264 -4.22 -15.90 13.32
CA LEU A 264 -3.06 -16.62 13.83
C LEU A 264 -3.30 -18.12 13.80
N LYS A 265 -2.27 -18.90 13.46
CA LYS A 265 -2.26 -20.36 13.71
C LYS A 265 -2.26 -20.60 15.21
N GLU A 266 -2.99 -21.63 15.66
CA GLU A 266 -3.00 -22.07 17.06
C GLU A 266 -1.68 -22.66 17.52
#